data_80c12d9952f407795bc2c500592cfaf5
#
_entry.id   80c12d9952f407795bc2c500592cfaf5
#
_cell.length_a   1.000
_cell.length_b   1.000
_cell.length_c   1.000
_cell.angle_alpha   90.00
_cell.angle_beta   90.00
_cell.angle_gamma   90.00
#
_symmetry.space_group_name_H-M   'P 1'
#
loop_
_entity.id
_entity.type
_entity.pdbx_description
1 polymer ?
#
loop_
_entity_poly.entity_id
_entity_poly.type
_entity_poly.pdbx_seq_one_letter_code
_entity_poly.pdbx_strand_id
1 'polypeptide(L)'
;AYIDNDAKKLNPLAGLVITIILFIAYRTLFGMLLPNIIVGATVASAVGVMAANGIAFFVVTNALIVILIGIAVADSIHIFSQYYEEKSKNIGAEQRVIVVRAMNEIWRPITLTTMTTVAGFLGLYFASEMPPFRYLGLFSALGVIVAWFYSLTFLPAALSLLKIKPSKAFKVDTLGALKNDYFSHIMSALGEKVITYPKIVLSFGFTFIILGIFGAVNLQVNEDRIDVFNKNEPIYKADKIINAAMDGTNNLDIVIETPNPED
;
A
#
# COMPACT_ATOMS: atom_id res chain seq x y z
N ALA A 1 11.77 -22.02 -3.05
CA ALA A 1 10.54 -22.76 -2.68
C ALA A 1 9.65 -21.98 -1.70
N TYR A 2 10.15 -21.50 -0.52
CA TYR A 2 9.32 -20.80 0.48
C TYR A 2 8.79 -19.45 -0.04
N ILE A 3 9.65 -18.62 -0.62
CA ILE A 3 9.30 -17.30 -1.16
C ILE A 3 8.20 -17.41 -2.24
N ASP A 4 8.35 -18.37 -3.14
CA ASP A 4 7.39 -18.60 -4.23
C ASP A 4 6.04 -19.11 -3.69
N ASN A 5 6.07 -19.95 -2.67
CA ASN A 5 4.87 -20.45 -2.00
C ASN A 5 4.13 -19.34 -1.23
N ASP A 6 4.87 -18.47 -0.54
CA ASP A 6 4.31 -17.33 0.19
C ASP A 6 3.74 -16.29 -0.78
N ALA A 7 4.44 -15.96 -1.84
CA ALA A 7 3.94 -15.06 -2.88
C ALA A 7 2.63 -15.57 -3.51
N LYS A 8 2.56 -16.88 -3.81
CA LYS A 8 1.37 -17.52 -4.38
C LYS A 8 0.17 -17.54 -3.44
N LYS A 9 0.39 -17.50 -2.13
CA LYS A 9 -0.69 -17.50 -1.12
C LYS A 9 -1.05 -16.08 -0.67
N LEU A 10 -0.06 -15.26 -0.33
CA LEU A 10 -0.29 -13.94 0.27
C LEU A 10 -0.85 -12.92 -0.73
N ASN A 11 -0.35 -12.91 -1.98
CA ASN A 11 -0.80 -11.93 -2.96
C ASN A 11 -2.27 -12.12 -3.37
N PRO A 12 -2.78 -13.34 -3.66
CA PRO A 12 -4.19 -13.54 -3.90
C PRO A 12 -5.05 -13.27 -2.67
N LEU A 13 -4.55 -13.61 -1.47
CA LEU A 13 -5.27 -13.34 -0.22
C LEU A 13 -5.43 -11.83 0.02
N ALA A 14 -4.36 -11.05 -0.20
CA ALA A 14 -4.43 -9.58 -0.10
C ALA A 14 -5.44 -9.02 -1.11
N GLY A 15 -5.43 -9.47 -2.36
CA GLY A 15 -6.39 -9.08 -3.38
C GLY A 15 -7.83 -9.44 -3.01
N LEU A 16 -8.04 -10.63 -2.44
CA LEU A 16 -9.36 -11.09 -1.99
C LEU A 16 -9.89 -10.24 -0.83
N VAL A 17 -9.06 -9.99 0.19
CA VAL A 17 -9.44 -9.17 1.35
C VAL A 17 -9.83 -7.77 0.89
N ILE A 18 -9.04 -7.15 0.01
CA ILE A 18 -9.34 -5.82 -0.53
C ILE A 18 -10.62 -5.82 -1.35
N THR A 19 -10.83 -6.84 -2.18
CA THR A 19 -12.07 -7.00 -2.97
C THR A 19 -13.30 -7.08 -2.06
N ILE A 20 -13.22 -7.82 -0.95
CA ILE A 20 -14.29 -7.91 0.05
C ILE A 20 -14.54 -6.54 0.70
N ILE A 21 -13.48 -5.83 1.11
CA ILE A 21 -13.59 -4.50 1.71
C ILE A 21 -14.26 -3.53 0.75
N LEU A 22 -13.85 -3.49 -0.52
CA LEU A 22 -14.44 -2.65 -1.56
C LEU A 22 -15.91 -2.99 -1.81
N PHE A 23 -16.25 -4.28 -1.80
CA PHE A 23 -17.65 -4.71 -1.95
C PHE A 23 -18.51 -4.26 -0.77
N ILE A 24 -18.03 -4.39 0.46
CA ILE A 24 -18.74 -3.94 1.67
C ILE A 24 -18.88 -2.41 1.66
N ALA A 25 -17.81 -1.67 1.29
CA ALA A 25 -17.80 -0.21 1.26
C ALA A 25 -18.77 0.35 0.22
N TYR A 26 -18.70 -0.13 -1.01
CA TYR A 26 -19.47 0.45 -2.11
C TYR A 26 -20.79 -0.27 -2.40
N ARG A 27 -20.93 -1.53 -2.01
CA ARG A 27 -22.12 -2.37 -2.23
C ARG A 27 -22.60 -2.34 -3.69
N THR A 28 -21.68 -2.13 -4.63
CA THR A 28 -21.94 -2.10 -6.08
C THR A 28 -20.85 -2.88 -6.81
N LEU A 29 -21.24 -3.64 -7.83
CA LEU A 29 -20.30 -4.45 -8.60
C LEU A 29 -19.20 -3.58 -9.26
N PHE A 30 -19.58 -2.44 -9.81
CA PHE A 30 -18.63 -1.52 -10.46
C PHE A 30 -17.68 -0.86 -9.44
N GLY A 31 -18.16 -0.53 -8.24
CA GLY A 31 -17.32 0.00 -7.16
C GLY A 31 -16.27 -0.99 -6.67
N MET A 32 -16.51 -2.30 -6.87
CA MET A 32 -15.54 -3.35 -6.59
C MET A 32 -14.62 -3.62 -7.79
N LEU A 33 -15.18 -3.76 -9.01
CA LEU A 33 -14.42 -4.21 -10.19
C LEU A 33 -13.45 -3.15 -10.71
N LEU A 34 -13.86 -1.88 -10.80
CA LEU A 34 -13.01 -0.85 -11.40
C LEU A 34 -11.71 -0.61 -10.62
N PRO A 35 -11.71 -0.50 -9.27
CA PRO A 35 -10.45 -0.44 -8.52
C PRO A 35 -9.58 -1.69 -8.71
N ASN A 36 -10.18 -2.89 -8.74
CA ASN A 36 -9.43 -4.12 -8.96
C ASN A 36 -8.77 -4.19 -10.34
N ILE A 37 -9.40 -3.65 -11.40
CA ILE A 37 -8.79 -3.54 -12.72
C ILE A 37 -7.57 -2.61 -12.67
N ILE A 38 -7.66 -1.47 -11.98
CA ILE A 38 -6.54 -0.54 -11.82
C ILE A 38 -5.40 -1.21 -11.06
N VAL A 39 -5.71 -1.89 -9.96
CA VAL A 39 -4.74 -2.68 -9.18
C VAL A 39 -4.02 -3.70 -10.08
N GLY A 40 -4.79 -4.50 -10.80
CA GLY A 40 -4.23 -5.50 -11.71
C GLY A 40 -3.33 -4.89 -12.78
N ALA A 41 -3.76 -3.80 -13.41
CA ALA A 41 -2.97 -3.09 -14.41
C ALA A 41 -1.68 -2.47 -13.80
N THR A 42 -1.78 -1.89 -12.61
CA THR A 42 -0.64 -1.30 -11.90
C THR A 42 0.42 -2.35 -11.55
N VAL A 43 -0.01 -3.45 -10.92
CA VAL A 43 0.90 -4.53 -10.53
C VAL A 43 1.51 -5.20 -11.76
N ALA A 44 0.69 -5.51 -12.77
CA ALA A 44 1.18 -6.10 -14.01
C ALA A 44 2.20 -5.20 -14.73
N SER A 45 1.96 -3.88 -14.76
CA SER A 45 2.90 -2.93 -15.37
C SER A 45 4.23 -2.87 -14.61
N ALA A 46 4.19 -2.74 -13.27
CA ALA A 46 5.41 -2.64 -12.46
C ALA A 46 6.24 -3.92 -12.51
N VAL A 47 5.61 -5.09 -12.30
CA VAL A 47 6.27 -6.40 -12.35
C VAL A 47 6.69 -6.74 -13.77
N GLY A 48 5.87 -6.39 -14.78
CA GLY A 48 6.19 -6.61 -16.18
C GLY A 48 7.42 -5.83 -16.64
N VAL A 49 7.53 -4.55 -16.28
CA VAL A 49 8.74 -3.75 -16.58
C VAL A 49 9.96 -4.29 -15.84
N MET A 50 9.80 -4.72 -14.58
CA MET A 50 10.87 -5.37 -13.82
C MET A 50 11.38 -6.63 -14.53
N ALA A 51 10.48 -7.50 -14.96
CA ALA A 51 10.79 -8.72 -15.67
C ALA A 51 11.44 -8.46 -17.04
N ALA A 52 10.93 -7.47 -17.80
CA ALA A 52 11.46 -7.08 -19.10
C ALA A 52 12.92 -6.57 -19.02
N ASN A 53 13.32 -6.03 -17.88
CA ASN A 53 14.69 -5.61 -17.63
C ASN A 53 15.58 -6.72 -17.05
N GLY A 54 15.11 -7.95 -16.96
CA GLY A 54 15.87 -9.10 -16.45
C GLY A 54 16.20 -9.02 -14.95
N ILE A 55 15.46 -8.21 -14.19
CA ILE A 55 15.74 -8.00 -12.77
C ILE A 55 15.13 -9.12 -11.95
N ALA A 56 15.94 -9.75 -11.10
CA ALA A 56 15.51 -10.86 -10.27
C ALA A 56 14.47 -10.40 -9.22
N PHE A 57 13.51 -11.28 -8.96
CA PHE A 57 12.48 -11.07 -7.94
C PHE A 57 13.03 -11.53 -6.58
N PHE A 58 13.32 -10.57 -5.70
CA PHE A 58 13.82 -10.84 -4.35
C PHE A 58 12.67 -11.03 -3.35
N VAL A 59 12.98 -11.60 -2.16
CA VAL A 59 12.02 -11.73 -1.06
C VAL A 59 11.36 -10.38 -0.72
N VAL A 60 12.19 -9.35 -0.59
CA VAL A 60 11.77 -7.98 -0.26
C VAL A 60 10.87 -7.40 -1.37
N THR A 61 11.13 -7.76 -2.63
CA THR A 61 10.34 -7.29 -3.77
C THR A 61 8.89 -7.81 -3.74
N ASN A 62 8.61 -8.89 -3.00
CA ASN A 62 7.24 -9.36 -2.81
C ASN A 62 6.36 -8.30 -2.12
N ALA A 63 6.94 -7.46 -1.26
CA ALA A 63 6.24 -6.33 -0.63
C ALA A 63 5.73 -5.30 -1.65
N LEU A 64 6.40 -5.16 -2.81
CA LEU A 64 6.00 -4.27 -3.90
C LEU A 64 4.54 -4.50 -4.32
N ILE A 65 4.15 -5.75 -4.49
CA ILE A 65 2.79 -6.10 -4.94
C ILE A 65 1.76 -5.60 -3.92
N VAL A 66 1.97 -5.89 -2.64
CA VAL A 66 1.06 -5.50 -1.55
C VAL A 66 0.98 -3.97 -1.41
N ILE A 67 2.13 -3.29 -1.51
CA ILE A 67 2.20 -1.82 -1.47
C ILE A 67 1.41 -1.21 -2.63
N LEU A 68 1.61 -1.69 -3.85
CA LEU A 68 0.91 -1.16 -5.03
C LEU A 68 -0.59 -1.43 -4.98
N ILE A 69 -1.02 -2.57 -4.48
CA ILE A 69 -2.44 -2.86 -4.24
C ILE A 69 -3.04 -1.80 -3.32
N GLY A 70 -2.40 -1.52 -2.18
CA GLY A 70 -2.88 -0.53 -1.22
C GLY A 70 -3.01 0.87 -1.80
N ILE A 71 -1.99 1.35 -2.52
CA ILE A 71 -1.95 2.69 -3.10
C ILE A 71 -2.99 2.84 -4.22
N ALA A 72 -3.05 1.90 -5.17
CA ALA A 72 -3.99 1.97 -6.28
C ALA A 72 -5.46 1.92 -5.82
N VAL A 73 -5.73 1.15 -4.76
CA VAL A 73 -7.06 1.11 -4.13
C VAL A 73 -7.38 2.43 -3.46
N ALA A 74 -6.43 3.03 -2.72
CA ALA A 74 -6.65 4.30 -2.01
C ALA A 74 -7.05 5.42 -2.97
N ASP A 75 -6.33 5.61 -4.08
CA ASP A 75 -6.66 6.60 -5.10
C ASP A 75 -8.06 6.36 -5.69
N SER A 76 -8.38 5.10 -5.98
CA SER A 76 -9.69 4.73 -6.49
C SER A 76 -10.82 5.04 -5.49
N ILE A 77 -10.60 4.77 -4.19
CA ILE A 77 -11.56 5.06 -3.12
C ILE A 77 -11.84 6.56 -3.06
N HIS A 78 -10.81 7.39 -3.11
CA HIS A 78 -10.97 8.85 -3.08
C HIS A 78 -11.82 9.36 -4.25
N ILE A 79 -11.54 8.89 -5.48
CA ILE A 79 -12.29 9.29 -6.67
C ILE A 79 -13.74 8.81 -6.60
N PHE A 80 -13.98 7.56 -6.19
CA PHE A 80 -15.33 7.05 -6.03
C PHE A 80 -16.13 7.82 -4.97
N SER A 81 -15.51 8.12 -3.83
CA SER A 81 -16.15 8.88 -2.75
C SER A 81 -16.55 10.27 -3.22
N GLN A 82 -15.66 10.98 -3.90
CA GLN A 82 -15.93 12.30 -4.46
C GLN A 82 -17.01 12.23 -5.56
N TYR A 83 -16.96 11.23 -6.43
CA TYR A 83 -17.99 11.02 -7.45
C TYR A 83 -19.38 10.78 -6.84
N TYR A 84 -19.49 9.95 -5.77
CA TYR A 84 -20.76 9.71 -5.12
C TYR A 84 -21.27 10.96 -4.38
N GLU A 85 -20.38 11.72 -3.77
CA GLU A 85 -20.73 12.99 -3.11
C GLU A 85 -21.29 13.99 -4.13
N GLU A 86 -20.60 14.21 -5.26
CA GLU A 86 -21.08 15.09 -6.32
C GLU A 86 -22.41 14.62 -6.93
N LYS A 87 -22.55 13.32 -7.09
CA LYS A 87 -23.80 12.73 -7.59
C LYS A 87 -24.98 12.94 -6.65
N SER A 88 -24.74 12.91 -5.35
CA SER A 88 -25.77 13.13 -4.34
C SER A 88 -26.21 14.60 -4.27
N LYS A 89 -25.27 15.55 -4.45
CA LYS A 89 -25.54 16.99 -4.46
C LYS A 89 -26.26 17.45 -5.72
N ASN A 90 -26.05 16.78 -6.86
CA ASN A 90 -26.54 17.20 -8.17
C ASN A 90 -27.48 16.16 -8.78
N ILE A 91 -28.62 15.93 -8.10
CA ILE A 91 -29.65 14.98 -8.57
C ILE A 91 -30.22 15.45 -9.92
N GLY A 92 -30.09 14.60 -10.96
CA GLY A 92 -30.58 14.90 -12.32
C GLY A 92 -29.54 15.53 -13.26
N ALA A 93 -28.35 15.87 -12.79
CA ALA A 93 -27.29 16.34 -13.67
C ALA A 93 -26.74 15.21 -14.58
N GLU A 94 -26.24 15.60 -15.75
CA GLU A 94 -25.62 14.67 -16.69
C GLU A 94 -24.39 13.98 -16.05
N GLN A 95 -24.24 12.70 -16.32
CA GLN A 95 -23.16 11.86 -15.75
C GLN A 95 -21.75 12.46 -15.98
N ARG A 96 -21.50 12.98 -17.19
CA ARG A 96 -20.22 13.59 -17.53
C ARG A 96 -19.92 14.84 -16.69
N VAL A 97 -20.92 15.67 -16.43
CA VAL A 97 -20.78 16.87 -15.61
C VAL A 97 -20.41 16.51 -14.16
N ILE A 98 -21.04 15.46 -13.62
CA ILE A 98 -20.74 14.96 -12.28
C ILE A 98 -19.29 14.48 -12.18
N VAL A 99 -18.83 13.68 -13.16
CA VAL A 99 -17.45 13.18 -13.20
C VAL A 99 -16.44 14.32 -13.29
N VAL A 100 -16.67 15.31 -14.16
CA VAL A 100 -15.78 16.48 -14.31
C VAL A 100 -15.69 17.27 -13.00
N ARG A 101 -16.81 17.51 -12.32
CA ARG A 101 -16.82 18.21 -11.02
C ARG A 101 -16.05 17.42 -9.96
N ALA A 102 -16.32 16.14 -9.83
CA ALA A 102 -15.60 15.28 -8.90
C ALA A 102 -14.08 15.29 -9.15
N MET A 103 -13.67 15.18 -10.41
CA MET A 103 -12.26 15.22 -10.78
C MET A 103 -11.61 16.57 -10.52
N ASN A 104 -12.30 17.70 -10.76
CA ASN A 104 -11.77 19.03 -10.48
C ASN A 104 -11.43 19.26 -9.00
N GLU A 105 -12.12 18.60 -8.09
CA GLU A 105 -11.84 18.71 -6.66
C GLU A 105 -10.73 17.76 -6.19
N ILE A 106 -10.67 16.53 -6.76
CA ILE A 106 -9.82 15.49 -6.19
C ILE A 106 -8.46 15.30 -6.90
N TRP A 107 -8.27 15.77 -8.14
CA TRP A 107 -7.05 15.55 -8.90
C TRP A 107 -5.80 16.12 -8.22
N ARG A 108 -5.91 17.31 -7.60
CA ARG A 108 -4.77 17.94 -6.90
C ARG A 108 -4.33 17.16 -5.66
N PRO A 109 -5.22 16.81 -4.71
CA PRO A 109 -4.84 15.95 -3.58
C PRO A 109 -4.19 14.64 -4.02
N ILE A 110 -4.78 13.93 -4.98
CA ILE A 110 -4.23 12.66 -5.49
C ILE A 110 -2.84 12.86 -6.11
N THR A 111 -2.66 13.89 -6.93
CA THR A 111 -1.37 14.18 -7.54
C THR A 111 -0.29 14.52 -6.50
N LEU A 112 -0.63 15.31 -5.48
CA LEU A 112 0.31 15.66 -4.41
C LEU A 112 0.70 14.43 -3.58
N THR A 113 -0.25 13.58 -3.20
CA THR A 113 0.06 12.33 -2.48
C THR A 113 0.90 11.39 -3.32
N THR A 114 0.61 11.27 -4.61
CA THR A 114 1.43 10.50 -5.56
C THR A 114 2.85 11.02 -5.63
N MET A 115 3.05 12.33 -5.81
CA MET A 115 4.38 12.93 -5.89
C MET A 115 5.20 12.69 -4.63
N THR A 116 4.62 12.87 -3.45
CA THR A 116 5.31 12.61 -2.17
C THR A 116 5.65 11.13 -2.00
N THR A 117 4.77 10.23 -2.41
CA THR A 117 4.99 8.78 -2.35
C THR A 117 6.09 8.34 -3.33
N VAL A 118 6.06 8.86 -4.56
CA VAL A 118 7.12 8.62 -5.57
C VAL A 118 8.47 9.13 -5.06
N ALA A 119 8.51 10.34 -4.50
CA ALA A 119 9.74 10.90 -3.91
C ALA A 119 10.28 10.01 -2.77
N GLY A 120 9.40 9.49 -1.90
CA GLY A 120 9.78 8.55 -0.85
C GLY A 120 10.41 7.26 -1.38
N PHE A 121 9.79 6.65 -2.39
CA PHE A 121 10.34 5.44 -3.01
C PHE A 121 11.63 5.70 -3.82
N LEU A 122 11.73 6.83 -4.50
CA LEU A 122 12.99 7.23 -5.14
C LEU A 122 14.07 7.53 -4.09
N GLY A 123 13.70 8.11 -2.94
CA GLY A 123 14.61 8.25 -1.80
C GLY A 123 15.19 6.90 -1.36
N LEU A 124 14.36 5.85 -1.27
CA LEU A 124 14.82 4.49 -0.99
C LEU A 124 15.77 3.97 -2.07
N TYR A 125 15.47 4.22 -3.36
CA TYR A 125 16.32 3.83 -4.47
C TYR A 125 17.72 4.46 -4.40
N PHE A 126 17.80 5.75 -4.05
CA PHE A 126 19.10 6.46 -3.99
C PHE A 126 19.85 6.22 -2.69
N ALA A 127 19.15 6.01 -1.56
CA ALA A 127 19.79 5.86 -0.26
C ALA A 127 20.30 4.44 0.01
N SER A 128 19.73 3.42 -0.63
CA SER A 128 20.11 2.02 -0.38
C SER A 128 21.22 1.57 -1.31
N GLU A 129 22.26 0.94 -0.77
CA GLU A 129 23.29 0.23 -1.53
C GLU A 129 22.88 -1.21 -1.86
N MET A 130 21.93 -1.77 -1.13
CA MET A 130 21.47 -3.14 -1.33
C MET A 130 20.51 -3.26 -2.53
N PRO A 131 20.84 -4.07 -3.56
CA PRO A 131 20.05 -4.19 -4.78
C PRO A 131 18.56 -4.50 -4.55
N PRO A 132 18.15 -5.39 -3.61
CA PRO A 132 16.74 -5.66 -3.39
C PRO A 132 15.92 -4.43 -2.99
N PHE A 133 16.46 -3.57 -2.11
CA PHE A 133 15.78 -2.35 -1.66
C PHE A 133 15.80 -1.25 -2.74
N ARG A 134 16.88 -1.14 -3.51
CA ARG A 134 16.93 -0.23 -4.66
C ARG A 134 15.85 -0.56 -5.68
N TYR A 135 15.73 -1.82 -6.06
CA TYR A 135 14.72 -2.25 -7.02
C TYR A 135 13.30 -2.14 -6.45
N LEU A 136 13.09 -2.44 -5.15
CA LEU A 136 11.83 -2.17 -4.48
C LEU A 136 11.46 -0.68 -4.61
N GLY A 137 12.37 0.24 -4.32
CA GLY A 137 12.15 1.67 -4.44
C GLY A 137 11.79 2.09 -5.86
N LEU A 138 12.61 1.71 -6.85
CA LEU A 138 12.42 2.10 -8.25
C LEU A 138 11.08 1.61 -8.82
N PHE A 139 10.80 0.32 -8.66
CA PHE A 139 9.58 -0.27 -9.24
C PHE A 139 8.31 0.06 -8.45
N SER A 140 8.42 0.36 -7.14
CA SER A 140 7.30 0.96 -6.41
C SER A 140 6.99 2.37 -6.91
N ALA A 141 8.01 3.21 -7.10
CA ALA A 141 7.82 4.55 -7.67
C ALA A 141 7.15 4.50 -9.04
N LEU A 142 7.63 3.61 -9.93
CA LEU A 142 7.04 3.38 -11.25
C LEU A 142 5.58 2.91 -11.13
N GLY A 143 5.31 1.92 -10.28
CA GLY A 143 3.96 1.41 -10.07
C GLY A 143 3.00 2.49 -9.54
N VAL A 144 3.45 3.35 -8.63
CA VAL A 144 2.65 4.47 -8.11
C VAL A 144 2.33 5.48 -9.21
N ILE A 145 3.27 5.79 -10.11
CA ILE A 145 3.01 6.65 -11.27
C ILE A 145 1.96 6.02 -12.20
N VAL A 146 2.07 4.72 -12.45
CA VAL A 146 1.11 3.98 -13.27
C VAL A 146 -0.28 3.97 -12.61
N ALA A 147 -0.36 3.74 -11.30
CA ALA A 147 -1.62 3.80 -10.54
C ALA A 147 -2.28 5.18 -10.67
N TRP A 148 -1.51 6.25 -10.46
CA TRP A 148 -1.96 7.62 -10.64
C TRP A 148 -2.50 7.88 -12.04
N PHE A 149 -1.78 7.45 -13.08
CA PHE A 149 -2.20 7.62 -14.46
C PHE A 149 -3.53 6.91 -14.74
N TYR A 150 -3.69 5.65 -14.33
CA TYR A 150 -4.96 4.92 -14.48
C TYR A 150 -6.09 5.53 -13.64
N SER A 151 -5.80 6.01 -12.45
CA SER A 151 -6.79 6.64 -11.58
C SER A 151 -7.31 7.95 -12.17
N LEU A 152 -6.46 8.75 -12.82
CA LEU A 152 -6.88 10.02 -13.42
C LEU A 152 -7.42 9.91 -14.85
N THR A 153 -7.17 8.79 -15.55
CA THR A 153 -7.61 8.61 -16.95
C THR A 153 -8.68 7.54 -17.08
N PHE A 154 -8.33 6.29 -16.73
CA PHE A 154 -9.22 5.16 -16.92
C PHE A 154 -10.47 5.25 -16.02
N LEU A 155 -10.30 5.57 -14.74
CA LEU A 155 -11.41 5.58 -13.80
C LEU A 155 -12.48 6.62 -14.14
N PRO A 156 -12.15 7.92 -14.39
CA PRO A 156 -13.17 8.88 -14.80
C PRO A 156 -13.78 8.56 -16.17
N ALA A 157 -13.02 8.00 -17.11
CA ALA A 157 -13.57 7.53 -18.38
C ALA A 157 -14.61 6.42 -18.16
N ALA A 158 -14.30 5.42 -17.35
CA ALA A 158 -15.23 4.34 -17.00
C ALA A 158 -16.47 4.89 -16.27
N LEU A 159 -16.30 5.81 -15.31
CA LEU A 159 -17.39 6.44 -14.58
C LEU A 159 -18.30 7.28 -15.48
N SER A 160 -17.76 7.89 -16.54
CA SER A 160 -18.55 8.67 -17.49
C SER A 160 -19.46 7.83 -18.38
N LEU A 161 -19.05 6.60 -18.69
CA LEU A 161 -19.77 5.65 -19.54
C LEU A 161 -20.75 4.78 -18.77
N LEU A 162 -20.41 4.43 -17.53
CA LEU A 162 -21.19 3.50 -16.72
C LEU A 162 -22.23 4.26 -15.88
N LYS A 163 -23.51 3.96 -16.07
CA LYS A 163 -24.59 4.49 -15.21
C LYS A 163 -24.60 3.80 -13.85
N ILE A 164 -23.61 4.14 -13.00
CA ILE A 164 -23.50 3.57 -11.68
C ILE A 164 -24.58 4.17 -10.77
N LYS A 165 -25.46 3.33 -10.23
CA LYS A 165 -26.45 3.79 -9.24
C LYS A 165 -25.74 4.14 -7.93
N PRO A 166 -26.11 5.25 -7.25
CA PRO A 166 -25.53 5.57 -5.95
C PRO A 166 -25.77 4.42 -4.98
N SER A 167 -24.74 4.02 -4.28
CA SER A 167 -24.84 3.04 -3.22
C SER A 167 -25.78 3.56 -2.13
N LYS A 168 -26.53 2.67 -1.50
CA LYS A 168 -27.39 3.02 -0.33
C LYS A 168 -26.56 3.63 0.81
N ALA A 169 -25.26 3.32 0.88
CA ALA A 169 -24.32 3.86 1.88
C ALA A 169 -24.03 5.37 1.66
N PHE A 170 -24.17 5.88 0.44
CA PHE A 170 -23.94 7.30 0.09
C PHE A 170 -25.23 8.08 -0.17
N LYS A 171 -26.38 7.59 0.31
CA LYS A 171 -27.62 8.37 0.28
C LYS A 171 -27.52 9.52 1.28
N VAL A 172 -27.37 10.71 0.76
CA VAL A 172 -27.50 11.95 1.52
C VAL A 172 -28.99 12.23 1.75
N ASP A 173 -29.36 12.55 2.98
CA ASP A 173 -30.70 13.03 3.31
C ASP A 173 -30.90 14.45 2.75
N THR A 174 -32.13 14.90 2.63
CA THR A 174 -32.53 16.24 2.13
C THR A 174 -31.83 17.40 2.83
N LEU A 175 -31.15 17.19 3.93
CA LEU A 175 -30.35 18.15 4.71
C LEU A 175 -28.82 18.03 4.49
N GLY A 176 -28.35 17.21 3.53
CA GLY A 176 -26.93 17.07 3.25
C GLY A 176 -26.15 16.19 4.23
N ALA A 177 -26.83 15.54 5.18
CA ALA A 177 -26.21 14.59 6.11
C ALA A 177 -26.27 13.16 5.55
N LEU A 178 -25.19 12.42 5.68
CA LEU A 178 -25.17 10.98 5.41
C LEU A 178 -26.25 10.31 6.27
N LYS A 179 -27.14 9.55 5.63
CA LYS A 179 -28.22 8.85 6.32
C LYS A 179 -27.64 7.99 7.45
N ASN A 180 -28.19 8.15 8.67
CA ASN A 180 -27.86 7.47 9.92
C ASN A 180 -27.35 6.02 9.73
N ASP A 181 -26.07 5.85 9.42
CA ASP A 181 -25.36 4.59 9.53
C ASP A 181 -24.65 4.61 10.89
N TYR A 182 -24.64 3.48 11.58
CA TYR A 182 -23.95 3.30 12.88
C TYR A 182 -22.52 3.87 12.86
N PHE A 183 -21.81 3.70 11.73
CA PHE A 183 -20.46 4.24 11.52
C PHE A 183 -20.43 5.77 11.47
N SER A 184 -21.38 6.41 10.81
CA SER A 184 -21.50 7.87 10.76
C SER A 184 -21.74 8.46 12.15
N HIS A 185 -22.55 7.77 12.97
CA HIS A 185 -22.81 8.21 14.34
C HIS A 185 -21.56 8.11 15.23
N ILE A 186 -20.79 7.03 15.10
CA ILE A 186 -19.49 6.90 15.80
C ILE A 186 -18.53 7.99 15.37
N MET A 187 -18.42 8.25 14.06
CA MET A 187 -17.48 9.26 13.54
C MET A 187 -17.86 10.67 13.95
N SER A 188 -19.15 11.03 13.94
CA SER A 188 -19.61 12.35 14.40
C SER A 188 -19.41 12.52 15.91
N ALA A 189 -19.71 11.51 16.72
CA ALA A 189 -19.48 11.55 18.16
C ALA A 189 -17.99 11.63 18.51
N LEU A 190 -17.13 10.96 17.73
CA LEU A 190 -15.67 11.03 17.88
C LEU A 190 -15.16 12.40 17.49
N GLY A 191 -15.64 12.97 16.37
CA GLY A 191 -15.29 14.32 15.92
C GLY A 191 -15.68 15.38 16.95
N GLU A 192 -16.90 15.28 17.50
CA GLU A 192 -17.36 16.20 18.54
C GLU A 192 -16.49 16.13 19.81
N LYS A 193 -16.13 14.93 20.28
CA LYS A 193 -15.23 14.75 21.42
C LYS A 193 -13.82 15.32 21.16
N VAL A 194 -13.27 15.12 19.97
CA VAL A 194 -11.95 15.63 19.57
C VAL A 194 -11.94 17.16 19.62
N ILE A 195 -13.01 17.80 19.10
CA ILE A 195 -13.12 19.27 19.08
C ILE A 195 -13.39 19.81 20.49
N THR A 196 -14.17 19.08 21.30
CA THR A 196 -14.52 19.52 22.68
C THR A 196 -13.33 19.40 23.63
N TYR A 197 -12.46 18.38 23.46
CA TYR A 197 -11.32 18.11 24.33
C TYR A 197 -9.97 18.09 23.60
N PRO A 198 -9.60 19.16 22.85
CA PRO A 198 -8.41 19.15 22.01
C PRO A 198 -7.12 18.95 22.79
N LYS A 199 -7.03 19.50 24.02
CA LYS A 199 -5.83 19.37 24.88
C LYS A 199 -5.59 17.92 25.31
N ILE A 200 -6.66 17.18 25.61
CA ILE A 200 -6.55 15.76 26.00
C ILE A 200 -6.08 14.93 24.81
N VAL A 201 -6.65 15.16 23.62
CA VAL A 201 -6.27 14.45 22.38
C VAL A 201 -4.81 14.71 22.02
N LEU A 202 -4.37 15.98 22.09
CA LEU A 202 -2.97 16.35 21.85
C LEU A 202 -2.04 15.72 22.89
N SER A 203 -2.39 15.77 24.19
CA SER A 203 -1.59 15.14 25.25
C SER A 203 -1.42 13.65 25.01
N PHE A 204 -2.49 12.97 24.60
CA PHE A 204 -2.45 11.55 24.26
C PHE A 204 -1.52 11.28 23.07
N GLY A 205 -1.62 12.08 22.00
CA GLY A 205 -0.72 12.00 20.84
C GLY A 205 0.76 12.21 21.23
N PHE A 206 1.06 13.22 22.03
CA PHE A 206 2.42 13.46 22.52
C PHE A 206 2.95 12.32 23.38
N THR A 207 2.10 11.73 24.23
CA THR A 207 2.49 10.56 25.04
C THR A 207 2.89 9.38 24.16
N PHE A 208 2.14 9.10 23.07
CA PHE A 208 2.52 8.05 22.12
C PHE A 208 3.85 8.35 21.42
N ILE A 209 4.10 9.61 21.06
CA ILE A 209 5.38 10.01 20.45
C ILE A 209 6.53 9.74 21.42
N ILE A 210 6.40 10.16 22.67
CA ILE A 210 7.43 9.96 23.71
C ILE A 210 7.69 8.45 23.95
N LEU A 211 6.63 7.66 24.07
CA LEU A 211 6.75 6.22 24.21
C LEU A 211 7.41 5.57 22.99
N GLY A 212 7.07 6.05 21.78
CA GLY A 212 7.70 5.60 20.54
C GLY A 212 9.19 5.90 20.46
N ILE A 213 9.59 7.12 20.85
CA ILE A 213 11.01 7.50 20.92
C ILE A 213 11.75 6.62 21.94
N PHE A 214 11.17 6.43 23.13
CA PHE A 214 11.77 5.57 24.15
C PHE A 214 11.92 4.13 23.67
N GLY A 215 10.93 3.60 22.94
CA GLY A 215 11.02 2.27 22.31
C GLY A 215 12.11 2.22 21.24
N ALA A 216 12.21 3.25 20.39
CA ALA A 216 13.18 3.31 19.31
C ALA A 216 14.65 3.34 19.80
N VAL A 217 14.92 4.02 20.92
CA VAL A 217 16.27 4.06 21.53
C VAL A 217 16.72 2.67 22.00
N ASN A 218 15.76 1.79 22.35
CA ASN A 218 16.05 0.45 22.81
C ASN A 218 16.01 -0.60 21.68
N LEU A 219 15.86 -0.17 20.42
CA LEU A 219 15.82 -1.07 19.27
C LEU A 219 17.21 -1.70 19.06
N GLN A 220 17.28 -3.01 19.15
CA GLN A 220 18.49 -3.76 18.77
C GLN A 220 18.36 -4.21 17.32
N VAL A 221 19.30 -3.77 16.48
CA VAL A 221 19.43 -4.26 15.10
C VAL A 221 20.29 -5.51 15.16
N ASN A 222 19.66 -6.69 15.22
CA ASN A 222 20.33 -7.97 15.18
C ASN A 222 19.75 -8.79 14.01
N GLU A 223 20.50 -8.87 12.91
CA GLU A 223 20.13 -9.67 11.75
C GLU A 223 20.77 -11.07 11.84
N ASP A 224 20.17 -11.94 12.64
CA ASP A 224 20.45 -13.35 12.47
C ASP A 224 19.52 -13.93 11.39
N ARG A 225 20.10 -14.24 10.21
CA ARG A 225 19.36 -14.73 9.03
C ARG A 225 18.62 -16.04 9.29
N ILE A 226 19.05 -16.81 10.27
CA ILE A 226 18.47 -18.12 10.58
C ILE A 226 17.29 -17.98 11.53
N ASP A 227 17.28 -16.99 12.41
CA ASP A 227 16.18 -16.74 13.33
C ASP A 227 14.86 -16.31 12.64
N VAL A 228 14.91 -15.94 11.36
CA VAL A 228 13.72 -15.69 10.54
C VAL A 228 12.93 -16.97 10.23
N PHE A 229 13.58 -18.13 10.27
CA PHE A 229 12.93 -19.40 10.00
C PHE A 229 12.20 -19.95 11.23
N ASN A 230 11.12 -20.69 11.00
CA ASN A 230 10.40 -21.36 12.08
C ASN A 230 11.35 -22.37 12.79
N LYS A 231 11.32 -22.39 14.12
CA LYS A 231 12.15 -23.26 14.96
C LYS A 231 12.01 -24.76 14.67
N ASN A 232 10.92 -25.15 14.01
CA ASN A 232 10.68 -26.54 13.60
C ASN A 232 11.30 -26.89 12.25
N GLU A 233 11.75 -25.91 11.48
CA GLU A 233 12.33 -26.13 10.16
C GLU A 233 13.69 -26.85 10.23
N PRO A 234 13.98 -27.72 9.24
CA PRO A 234 15.26 -28.46 9.19
C PRO A 234 16.47 -27.54 9.17
N ILE A 235 16.39 -26.39 8.47
CA ILE A 235 17.48 -25.42 8.38
C ILE A 235 17.81 -24.80 9.74
N TYR A 236 16.78 -24.43 10.55
CA TYR A 236 16.98 -23.89 11.89
C TYR A 236 17.62 -24.91 12.83
N LYS A 237 17.18 -26.19 12.76
CA LYS A 237 17.74 -27.27 13.56
C LYS A 237 19.16 -27.61 13.16
N ALA A 238 19.44 -27.65 11.85
CA ALA A 238 20.79 -27.89 11.34
C ALA A 238 21.76 -26.80 11.77
N ASP A 239 21.36 -25.52 11.66
CA ASP A 239 22.16 -24.39 12.10
C ASP A 239 22.51 -24.49 13.59
N LYS A 240 21.54 -24.78 14.46
CA LYS A 240 21.79 -24.97 15.88
C LYS A 240 22.76 -26.09 16.19
N ILE A 241 22.64 -27.22 15.47
CA ILE A 241 23.56 -28.38 15.67
C ILE A 241 24.97 -28.00 15.22
N ILE A 242 25.12 -27.33 14.08
CA ILE A 242 26.42 -26.90 13.55
C ILE A 242 27.04 -25.84 14.47
N ASN A 243 26.30 -24.85 14.91
CA ASN A 243 26.77 -23.81 15.83
C ASN A 243 27.22 -24.43 17.18
N ALA A 244 26.53 -25.47 17.68
CA ALA A 244 26.92 -26.13 18.89
C ALA A 244 28.16 -27.02 18.72
N ALA A 245 28.43 -27.54 17.51
CA ALA A 245 29.53 -28.47 17.24
C ALA A 245 30.79 -27.78 16.66
N MET A 246 30.65 -26.64 16.00
CA MET A 246 31.70 -25.98 15.22
C MET A 246 31.91 -24.49 15.56
N ASP A 247 31.40 -24.00 16.68
CA ASP A 247 31.52 -22.60 17.13
C ASP A 247 30.99 -21.55 16.15
N GLY A 248 30.19 -21.95 15.17
CA GLY A 248 29.53 -21.01 14.24
C GLY A 248 29.23 -21.60 12.88
N THR A 249 28.21 -21.03 12.22
CA THR A 249 27.82 -21.34 10.83
C THR A 249 28.22 -20.23 9.85
N ASN A 250 28.75 -19.10 10.36
CA ASN A 250 29.20 -17.98 9.54
C ASN A 250 30.69 -18.13 9.24
N ASN A 251 31.03 -18.28 7.97
CA ASN A 251 32.42 -18.31 7.52
C ASN A 251 32.85 -16.88 7.12
N LEU A 252 34.03 -16.48 7.59
CA LEU A 252 34.73 -15.29 7.12
C LEU A 252 35.88 -15.73 6.21
N ASP A 253 35.75 -15.53 4.92
CA ASP A 253 36.81 -15.75 3.96
C ASP A 253 37.66 -14.48 3.84
N ILE A 254 38.94 -14.57 4.28
CA ILE A 254 39.90 -13.50 4.12
C ILE A 254 40.72 -13.82 2.88
N VAL A 255 40.48 -13.07 1.81
CA VAL A 255 41.28 -13.16 0.58
C VAL A 255 42.44 -12.16 0.68
N ILE A 256 43.68 -12.65 0.68
CA ILE A 256 44.86 -11.81 0.62
C ILE A 256 45.42 -11.91 -0.81
N GLU A 257 45.24 -10.81 -1.55
CA GLU A 257 45.86 -10.70 -2.88
C GLU A 257 47.31 -10.19 -2.75
N THR A 258 48.24 -11.01 -3.17
CA THR A 258 49.67 -10.60 -3.28
C THR A 258 49.94 -10.16 -4.73
N PRO A 259 50.90 -9.22 -4.95
CA PRO A 259 51.28 -8.78 -6.30
C PRO A 259 51.86 -9.89 -7.18
N ASN A 260 52.35 -10.96 -6.57
CA ASN A 260 52.86 -12.14 -7.25
C ASN A 260 52.00 -13.35 -6.90
N PRO A 261 51.37 -14.03 -7.88
CA PRO A 261 50.56 -15.24 -7.65
C PRO A 261 51.33 -16.46 -7.16
N GLU A 262 52.66 -16.38 -7.05
CA GLU A 262 53.55 -17.48 -6.61
C GLU A 262 54.10 -17.29 -5.18
N ASP A 263 53.75 -16.20 -4.51
CA ASP A 263 54.05 -15.96 -3.09
C ASP A 263 52.83 -16.36 -2.24
#